data_af8746de81a2726b865b64edc06ea7de
#
_entry.id   af8746de81a2726b865b64edc06ea7de
#
_cell.length_a   1.000
_cell.length_b   1.000
_cell.length_c   1.000
_cell.angle_alpha   90.00
_cell.angle_beta   90.00
_cell.angle_gamma   90.00
#
_symmetry.space_group_name_H-M   'P 1'
#
loop_
_entity.id
_entity.type
_entity.pdbx_description
1 polymer ?
#
loop_
_entity_poly.entity_id
_entity_poly.type
_entity_poly.pdbx_seq_one_letter_code
_entity_poly.pdbx_strand_id
1 'polypeptide(L)'
;MILYPNCKINLGLRVVRKREDGYHDLETIFVPIYGLHDELEVVPADTFSFEQEGIKVDCNPEDNLIIKCYSKFAKKYNLNSLISIRFKKNIPFGAGLGGGSSDAAHMAIALNELFELGLSKAQLAEEVKELGADCPFFIYNVPCYAEGIGDKLTPIDLDLKGTRILMIKPEEGVSTREAYSGITITGEGLGDLGKPGILGNLNKFTNDFEKTVFPLHPIIGEIKKRLLDAGAYYASMSGSGSTVFGFFKNNPEGSTDAKLRVLKEEFASMVLLDDTFGEWKA
;
A
#
# COMPACT_ATOMS: atom_id res chain seq x y z
N MET A 1 -7.91 2.09 -22.32
CA MET A 1 -8.41 1.72 -20.97
C MET A 1 -7.78 2.63 -19.95
N ILE A 2 -8.57 3.11 -18.96
CA ILE A 2 -8.04 3.91 -17.84
C ILE A 2 -8.31 3.13 -16.56
N LEU A 3 -7.27 3.03 -15.72
CA LEU A 3 -7.28 2.34 -14.42
C LEU A 3 -6.79 3.31 -13.34
N TYR A 4 -7.16 3.01 -12.10
CA TYR A 4 -6.83 3.83 -10.93
C TYR A 4 -6.07 2.97 -9.89
N PRO A 5 -4.76 2.76 -10.07
CA PRO A 5 -3.92 2.00 -9.13
C PRO A 5 -3.97 2.65 -7.74
N ASN A 6 -4.72 2.05 -6.82
CA ASN A 6 -4.88 2.55 -5.47
C ASN A 6 -3.74 2.13 -4.55
N CYS A 7 -3.58 2.78 -3.41
CA CYS A 7 -2.60 2.36 -2.40
C CYS A 7 -3.17 1.37 -1.37
N LYS A 8 -2.33 0.92 -0.45
CA LYS A 8 -2.69 0.09 0.71
C LYS A 8 -2.07 0.65 1.98
N ILE A 9 -2.62 0.26 3.11
CA ILE A 9 -1.96 0.36 4.41
C ILE A 9 -1.74 -1.02 5.02
N ASN A 10 -0.85 -1.08 6.02
CA ASN A 10 -0.67 -2.25 6.86
C ASN A 10 -1.38 -2.02 8.19
N LEU A 11 -2.39 -2.81 8.50
CA LEU A 11 -3.01 -2.84 9.82
C LEU A 11 -2.29 -3.88 10.67
N GLY A 12 -1.40 -3.41 11.55
CA GLY A 12 -0.39 -4.24 12.20
C GLY A 12 0.67 -4.77 11.22
N LEU A 13 1.87 -4.99 11.72
CA LEU A 13 2.93 -5.70 11.01
C LEU A 13 3.86 -6.34 12.03
N ARG A 14 4.00 -7.65 11.97
CA ARG A 14 4.89 -8.43 12.81
C ARG A 14 5.98 -9.07 11.97
N VAL A 15 7.21 -8.97 12.39
CA VAL A 15 8.33 -9.70 11.80
C VAL A 15 8.56 -10.94 12.63
N VAL A 16 8.10 -12.09 12.09
CA VAL A 16 8.00 -13.34 12.83
C VAL A 16 9.32 -14.10 12.85
N ARG A 17 10.01 -14.14 11.70
CA ARG A 17 11.21 -14.95 11.55
C ARG A 17 12.13 -14.41 10.47
N LYS A 18 13.44 -14.53 10.67
CA LYS A 18 14.44 -14.37 9.61
C LYS A 18 14.61 -15.70 8.88
N ARG A 19 14.57 -15.66 7.54
CA ARG A 19 14.69 -16.83 6.67
C ARG A 19 16.14 -17.07 6.27
N GLU A 20 16.45 -18.27 5.82
CA GLU A 20 17.79 -18.63 5.32
C GLU A 20 18.17 -17.90 4.02
N ASP A 21 17.16 -17.52 3.21
CA ASP A 21 17.34 -16.76 1.98
C ASP A 21 17.59 -15.25 2.21
N GLY A 22 17.67 -14.82 3.48
CA GLY A 22 17.91 -13.44 3.88
C GLY A 22 16.66 -12.57 4.00
N TYR A 23 15.50 -13.04 3.55
CA TYR A 23 14.21 -12.39 3.76
C TYR A 23 13.69 -12.63 5.17
N HIS A 24 12.54 -12.02 5.49
CA HIS A 24 11.85 -12.21 6.76
C HIS A 24 10.42 -12.67 6.52
N ASP A 25 9.98 -13.65 7.29
CA ASP A 25 8.57 -13.96 7.39
C ASP A 25 7.89 -12.87 8.23
N LEU A 26 6.80 -12.35 7.71
CA LEU A 26 5.99 -11.34 8.37
C LEU A 26 4.52 -11.76 8.41
N GLU A 27 3.76 -11.12 9.29
CA GLU A 27 2.31 -11.19 9.35
C GLU A 27 1.75 -9.77 9.40
N THR A 28 0.78 -9.48 8.53
CA THR A 28 0.13 -8.17 8.45
C THR A 28 -1.28 -8.31 7.87
N ILE A 29 -2.11 -7.29 8.05
CA ILE A 29 -3.34 -7.17 7.28
C ILE A 29 -3.14 -6.03 6.27
N PHE A 30 -3.23 -6.35 4.99
CA PHE A 30 -3.30 -5.36 3.94
C PHE A 30 -4.74 -4.84 3.80
N VAL A 31 -4.87 -3.51 3.78
CA VAL A 31 -6.15 -2.82 3.61
C VAL A 31 -6.04 -1.89 2.40
N PRO A 32 -6.86 -2.07 1.35
CA PRO A 32 -6.83 -1.20 0.19
C PRO A 32 -7.39 0.19 0.54
N ILE A 33 -6.78 1.23 0.00
CA ILE A 33 -7.18 2.64 0.16
C ILE A 33 -7.50 3.20 -1.21
N TYR A 34 -8.78 3.25 -1.57
CA TYR A 34 -9.21 3.66 -2.90
C TYR A 34 -9.20 5.18 -3.12
N GLY A 35 -9.27 5.98 -2.05
CA GLY A 35 -9.28 7.44 -2.12
C GLY A 35 -7.95 8.07 -2.53
N LEU A 36 -6.84 7.31 -2.47
CA LEU A 36 -5.52 7.73 -2.95
C LEU A 36 -5.03 6.75 -4.01
N HIS A 37 -4.95 7.20 -5.25
CA HIS A 37 -4.61 6.37 -6.41
C HIS A 37 -3.77 7.13 -7.44
N ASP A 38 -3.01 6.40 -8.22
CA ASP A 38 -2.40 6.85 -9.46
C ASP A 38 -3.40 6.76 -10.62
N GLU A 39 -3.05 7.27 -11.79
CA GLU A 39 -3.87 7.16 -13.00
C GLU A 39 -3.03 6.47 -14.08
N LEU A 40 -3.53 5.38 -14.63
CA LEU A 40 -2.86 4.58 -15.66
C LEU A 40 -3.76 4.43 -16.88
N GLU A 41 -3.41 5.09 -17.97
CA GLU A 41 -4.05 4.90 -19.27
C GLU A 41 -3.17 4.02 -20.15
N VAL A 42 -3.77 2.96 -20.70
CA VAL A 42 -3.09 2.03 -21.61
C VAL A 42 -3.96 1.87 -22.86
N VAL A 43 -3.38 2.13 -24.03
CA VAL A 43 -4.07 1.99 -25.32
C VAL A 43 -3.19 1.25 -26.32
N PRO A 44 -3.77 0.44 -27.23
CA PRO A 44 -3.04 -0.11 -28.36
C PRO A 44 -2.44 1.00 -29.23
N ALA A 45 -1.24 0.80 -29.75
CA ALA A 45 -0.53 1.77 -30.58
C ALA A 45 0.40 1.09 -31.59
N ASP A 46 0.81 1.83 -32.61
CA ASP A 46 1.77 1.35 -33.61
C ASP A 46 3.22 1.42 -33.09
N THR A 47 3.46 2.26 -32.08
CA THR A 47 4.78 2.42 -31.45
C THR A 47 4.62 2.41 -29.92
N PHE A 48 5.60 1.83 -29.23
CA PHE A 48 5.64 1.90 -27.76
C PHE A 48 5.97 3.32 -27.30
N SER A 49 5.17 3.83 -26.36
CA SER A 49 5.46 5.08 -25.66
C SER A 49 5.11 4.98 -24.19
N PHE A 50 5.85 5.71 -23.35
CA PHE A 50 5.60 5.84 -21.93
C PHE A 50 5.76 7.31 -21.53
N GLU A 51 4.67 7.93 -21.14
CA GLU A 51 4.63 9.33 -20.67
C GLU A 51 4.25 9.32 -19.19
N GLN A 52 5.03 10.03 -18.37
CA GLN A 52 4.78 10.13 -16.93
C GLN A 52 4.58 11.58 -16.51
N GLU A 53 3.55 11.80 -15.70
CA GLU A 53 3.21 13.06 -15.04
C GLU A 53 3.15 12.87 -13.50
N GLY A 54 3.00 13.99 -12.77
CA GLY A 54 2.86 13.99 -11.31
C GLY A 54 4.19 13.85 -10.58
N ILE A 55 4.23 13.03 -9.53
CA ILE A 55 5.43 12.81 -8.72
C ILE A 55 6.49 12.11 -9.57
N LYS A 56 7.66 12.72 -9.70
CA LYS A 56 8.77 12.12 -10.45
C LYS A 56 9.27 10.88 -9.72
N VAL A 57 9.34 9.77 -10.45
CA VAL A 57 10.00 8.55 -9.98
C VAL A 57 11.44 8.60 -10.44
N ASP A 58 12.36 8.76 -9.48
CA ASP A 58 13.81 8.78 -9.77
C ASP A 58 14.33 7.34 -9.90
N CYS A 59 14.03 6.73 -11.03
CA CYS A 59 14.55 5.43 -11.42
C CYS A 59 14.83 5.39 -12.92
N ASN A 60 15.73 4.48 -13.33
CA ASN A 60 15.86 4.21 -14.76
C ASN A 60 14.51 3.72 -15.32
N PRO A 61 14.14 4.11 -16.55
CA PRO A 61 12.89 3.63 -17.18
C PRO A 61 12.73 2.12 -17.13
N GLU A 62 13.84 1.38 -17.31
CA GLU A 62 13.89 -0.08 -17.25
C GLU A 62 13.55 -0.65 -15.84
N ASP A 63 13.71 0.15 -14.79
CA ASP A 63 13.41 -0.23 -13.41
C ASP A 63 11.97 0.04 -13.01
N ASN A 64 11.23 0.80 -13.83
CA ASN A 64 9.82 1.06 -13.60
C ASN A 64 9.00 -0.23 -13.69
N LEU A 65 8.22 -0.53 -12.64
CA LEU A 65 7.47 -1.79 -12.54
C LEU A 65 6.36 -1.91 -13.60
N ILE A 66 5.81 -0.80 -14.10
CA ILE A 66 4.86 -0.79 -15.22
C ILE A 66 5.55 -1.35 -16.48
N ILE A 67 6.75 -0.84 -16.78
CA ILE A 67 7.53 -1.23 -17.95
C ILE A 67 8.01 -2.68 -17.82
N LYS A 68 8.48 -3.09 -16.63
CA LYS A 68 8.84 -4.48 -16.35
C LYS A 68 7.65 -5.43 -16.55
N CYS A 69 6.47 -5.04 -16.08
CA CYS A 69 5.25 -5.82 -16.25
C CYS A 69 4.91 -5.96 -17.75
N TYR A 70 4.88 -4.87 -18.49
CA TYR A 70 4.63 -4.90 -19.92
C TYR A 70 5.64 -5.82 -20.65
N SER A 71 6.93 -5.63 -20.40
CA SER A 71 7.99 -6.41 -21.07
C SER A 71 7.88 -7.91 -20.77
N LYS A 72 7.55 -8.28 -19.52
CA LYS A 72 7.30 -9.67 -19.12
C LYS A 72 6.12 -10.27 -19.90
N PHE A 73 4.98 -9.56 -19.91
CA PHE A 73 3.77 -10.03 -20.58
C PHE A 73 3.95 -10.08 -22.11
N ALA A 74 4.53 -9.05 -22.70
CA ALA A 74 4.81 -9.01 -24.14
C ALA A 74 5.63 -10.21 -24.60
N LYS A 75 6.68 -10.56 -23.84
CA LYS A 75 7.52 -11.72 -24.13
C LYS A 75 6.80 -13.05 -23.90
N LYS A 76 6.08 -13.19 -22.77
CA LYS A 76 5.46 -14.47 -22.38
C LYS A 76 4.25 -14.82 -23.25
N TYR A 77 3.43 -13.83 -23.58
CA TYR A 77 2.17 -14.02 -24.32
C TYR A 77 2.28 -13.63 -25.79
N ASN A 78 3.50 -13.30 -26.29
CA ASN A 78 3.74 -12.91 -27.67
C ASN A 78 2.79 -11.82 -28.16
N LEU A 79 2.66 -10.73 -27.37
CA LEU A 79 1.75 -9.64 -27.71
C LEU A 79 2.12 -9.06 -29.08
N ASN A 80 1.17 -9.04 -29.99
CA ASN A 80 1.36 -8.68 -31.41
C ASN A 80 1.14 -7.20 -31.71
N SER A 81 0.75 -6.42 -30.71
CA SER A 81 0.57 -4.97 -30.81
C SER A 81 1.37 -4.27 -29.73
N LEU A 82 1.88 -3.09 -30.07
CA LEU A 82 2.51 -2.20 -29.10
C LEU A 82 1.44 -1.36 -28.36
N ILE A 83 1.84 -0.69 -27.32
CA ILE A 83 0.96 0.13 -26.49
C ILE A 83 1.56 1.51 -26.24
N SER A 84 0.68 2.48 -26.05
CA SER A 84 1.01 3.78 -25.48
C SER A 84 0.49 3.82 -24.04
N ILE A 85 1.34 4.27 -23.13
CA ILE A 85 1.06 4.36 -21.71
C ILE A 85 1.16 5.83 -21.30
N ARG A 86 0.08 6.37 -20.69
CA ARG A 86 0.12 7.61 -19.92
C ARG A 86 -0.07 7.30 -18.46
N PHE A 87 0.85 7.77 -17.65
CA PHE A 87 0.89 7.46 -16.24
C PHE A 87 1.04 8.73 -15.40
N LYS A 88 0.11 8.96 -14.46
CA LYS A 88 0.18 10.07 -13.52
C LYS A 88 0.37 9.54 -12.11
N LYS A 89 1.52 9.83 -11.52
CA LYS A 89 1.89 9.42 -10.18
C LYS A 89 1.39 10.39 -9.14
N ASN A 90 0.48 9.94 -8.28
CA ASN A 90 -0.05 10.68 -7.13
C ASN A 90 0.37 10.05 -5.80
N ILE A 91 0.60 8.72 -5.74
CA ILE A 91 1.06 8.01 -4.54
C ILE A 91 2.56 8.22 -4.38
N PRO A 92 3.04 8.77 -3.24
CA PRO A 92 4.45 9.01 -2.99
C PRO A 92 5.28 7.73 -3.01
N PHE A 93 6.52 7.84 -3.48
CA PHE A 93 7.49 6.77 -3.46
C PHE A 93 8.06 6.54 -2.06
N GLY A 94 8.42 5.29 -1.70
CA GLY A 94 9.05 4.99 -0.40
C GLY A 94 8.18 5.35 0.80
N ALA A 95 6.87 5.30 0.63
CA ALA A 95 5.89 5.74 1.63
C ALA A 95 5.27 4.59 2.45
N GLY A 96 5.65 3.33 2.21
CA GLY A 96 5.02 2.16 2.83
C GLY A 96 3.62 1.82 2.29
N LEU A 97 3.23 2.42 1.16
CA LEU A 97 1.87 2.38 0.60
C LEU A 97 1.68 1.40 -0.57
N GLY A 98 2.74 0.75 -1.04
CA GLY A 98 2.67 -0.24 -2.12
C GLY A 98 2.35 0.33 -3.51
N GLY A 99 2.50 1.66 -3.74
CA GLY A 99 2.10 2.31 -4.99
C GLY A 99 2.70 1.67 -6.24
N GLY A 100 4.02 1.44 -6.29
CA GLY A 100 4.65 0.81 -7.45
C GLY A 100 4.18 -0.63 -7.73
N SER A 101 3.88 -1.39 -6.66
CA SER A 101 3.29 -2.74 -6.79
C SER A 101 1.86 -2.68 -7.32
N SER A 102 1.10 -1.67 -6.91
CA SER A 102 -0.23 -1.39 -7.44
C SER A 102 -0.19 -1.06 -8.93
N ASP A 103 0.75 -0.19 -9.33
CA ASP A 103 0.95 0.20 -10.72
C ASP A 103 1.22 -1.02 -11.60
N ALA A 104 2.12 -1.92 -11.17
CA ALA A 104 2.43 -3.17 -11.88
C ALA A 104 1.24 -4.12 -11.97
N ALA A 105 0.49 -4.28 -10.87
CA ALA A 105 -0.68 -5.15 -10.84
C ALA A 105 -1.79 -4.64 -11.79
N HIS A 106 -2.06 -3.33 -11.77
CA HIS A 106 -3.05 -2.73 -12.67
C HIS A 106 -2.58 -2.77 -14.12
N MET A 107 -1.28 -2.67 -14.39
CA MET A 107 -0.73 -2.90 -15.73
C MET A 107 -1.00 -4.33 -16.21
N ALA A 108 -0.81 -5.34 -15.36
CA ALA A 108 -1.13 -6.73 -15.70
C ALA A 108 -2.63 -6.92 -15.98
N ILE A 109 -3.51 -6.29 -15.19
CA ILE A 109 -4.96 -6.29 -15.44
C ILE A 109 -5.26 -5.65 -16.81
N ALA A 110 -4.67 -4.48 -17.10
CA ALA A 110 -4.86 -3.81 -18.39
C ALA A 110 -4.44 -4.69 -19.57
N LEU A 111 -3.29 -5.34 -19.48
CA LEU A 111 -2.80 -6.23 -20.53
C LEU A 111 -3.69 -7.47 -20.71
N ASN A 112 -4.16 -8.05 -19.61
CA ASN A 112 -5.08 -9.18 -19.66
C ASN A 112 -6.37 -8.84 -20.41
N GLU A 113 -6.93 -7.66 -20.18
CA GLU A 113 -8.16 -7.21 -20.85
C GLU A 113 -7.90 -6.76 -22.29
N LEU A 114 -6.88 -5.92 -22.55
CA LEU A 114 -6.60 -5.37 -23.87
C LEU A 114 -6.24 -6.43 -24.89
N PHE A 115 -5.56 -7.49 -24.46
CA PHE A 115 -5.11 -8.57 -25.32
C PHE A 115 -5.92 -9.86 -25.16
N GLU A 116 -7.04 -9.80 -24.43
CA GLU A 116 -7.96 -10.92 -24.22
C GLU A 116 -7.24 -12.21 -23.80
N LEU A 117 -6.26 -12.10 -22.87
CA LEU A 117 -5.42 -13.23 -22.46
C LEU A 117 -6.20 -14.28 -21.67
N GLY A 118 -7.36 -13.94 -21.12
CA GLY A 118 -8.25 -14.87 -20.39
C GLY A 118 -7.68 -15.37 -19.07
N LEU A 119 -6.72 -14.66 -18.47
CA LEU A 119 -6.13 -15.05 -17.21
C LEU A 119 -7.07 -14.77 -16.03
N SER A 120 -7.26 -15.74 -15.17
CA SER A 120 -7.97 -15.59 -13.90
C SER A 120 -7.18 -14.71 -12.92
N LYS A 121 -7.87 -14.15 -11.89
CA LYS A 121 -7.20 -13.39 -10.81
C LYS A 121 -6.03 -14.19 -10.18
N ALA A 122 -6.19 -15.49 -9.96
CA ALA A 122 -5.14 -16.33 -9.40
C ALA A 122 -3.91 -16.44 -10.33
N GLN A 123 -4.14 -16.59 -11.63
CA GLN A 123 -3.05 -16.61 -12.62
C GLN A 123 -2.36 -15.25 -12.72
N LEU A 124 -3.12 -14.14 -12.76
CA LEU A 124 -2.54 -12.79 -12.73
C LEU A 124 -1.69 -12.54 -11.47
N ALA A 125 -2.19 -12.95 -10.31
CA ALA A 125 -1.46 -12.82 -9.04
C ALA A 125 -0.11 -13.57 -9.09
N GLU A 126 -0.08 -14.77 -9.66
CA GLU A 126 1.17 -15.51 -9.84
C GLU A 126 2.11 -14.83 -10.85
N GLU A 127 1.56 -14.24 -11.94
CA GLU A 127 2.37 -13.53 -12.93
C GLU A 127 3.07 -12.30 -12.35
N VAL A 128 2.41 -11.55 -11.48
CA VAL A 128 2.96 -10.30 -10.92
C VAL A 128 3.83 -10.52 -9.68
N LYS A 129 3.82 -11.70 -9.08
CA LYS A 129 4.56 -12.02 -7.86
C LYS A 129 6.07 -11.77 -7.98
N GLU A 130 6.66 -12.08 -9.14
CA GLU A 130 8.08 -11.85 -9.41
C GLU A 130 8.44 -10.36 -9.51
N LEU A 131 7.46 -9.48 -9.77
CA LEU A 131 7.68 -8.04 -9.85
C LEU A 131 7.77 -7.38 -8.48
N GLY A 132 7.11 -7.98 -7.46
CA GLY A 132 7.14 -7.51 -6.09
C GLY A 132 6.18 -8.27 -5.20
N ALA A 133 6.54 -8.43 -3.91
CA ALA A 133 5.77 -9.20 -2.94
C ALA A 133 4.34 -8.66 -2.72
N ASP A 134 4.16 -7.34 -2.80
CA ASP A 134 2.85 -6.70 -2.63
C ASP A 134 1.98 -6.72 -3.92
N CYS A 135 2.55 -7.05 -5.10
CA CYS A 135 1.79 -7.01 -6.36
C CYS A 135 0.56 -7.93 -6.37
N PRO A 136 0.63 -9.18 -5.87
CA PRO A 136 -0.53 -10.07 -5.82
C PRO A 136 -1.72 -9.50 -5.04
N PHE A 137 -1.46 -8.72 -3.99
CA PHE A 137 -2.52 -8.08 -3.19
C PHE A 137 -3.41 -7.20 -4.07
N PHE A 138 -2.83 -6.39 -4.95
CA PHE A 138 -3.58 -5.46 -5.80
C PHE A 138 -4.36 -6.13 -6.94
N ILE A 139 -4.07 -7.39 -7.24
CA ILE A 139 -4.92 -8.21 -8.15
C ILE A 139 -6.24 -8.58 -7.45
N TYR A 140 -6.19 -8.95 -6.17
CA TYR A 140 -7.40 -9.25 -5.38
C TYR A 140 -8.08 -7.96 -4.91
N ASN A 141 -7.29 -7.01 -4.44
CA ASN A 141 -7.67 -5.66 -4.03
C ASN A 141 -8.79 -5.60 -2.99
N VAL A 142 -8.78 -6.51 -2.04
CA VAL A 142 -9.68 -6.58 -0.88
C VAL A 142 -8.84 -6.77 0.40
N PRO A 143 -9.39 -6.52 1.60
CA PRO A 143 -8.65 -6.78 2.84
C PRO A 143 -8.13 -8.20 2.90
N CYS A 144 -6.84 -8.38 3.16
CA CYS A 144 -6.19 -9.69 3.21
C CYS A 144 -5.28 -9.81 4.43
N TYR A 145 -5.35 -10.94 5.10
CA TYR A 145 -4.28 -11.38 5.98
C TYR A 145 -3.12 -11.88 5.12
N ALA A 146 -1.94 -11.36 5.36
CA ALA A 146 -0.74 -11.63 4.58
C ALA A 146 0.35 -12.25 5.44
N GLU A 147 0.93 -13.34 4.95
CA GLU A 147 2.00 -14.11 5.57
C GLU A 147 3.20 -14.25 4.62
N GLY A 148 4.25 -14.93 5.09
CA GLY A 148 5.48 -15.13 4.34
C GLY A 148 6.21 -13.80 4.18
N ILE A 149 6.63 -13.44 2.96
CA ILE A 149 7.22 -12.12 2.67
C ILE A 149 6.15 -11.06 2.36
N GLY A 150 4.86 -11.33 2.64
CA GLY A 150 3.69 -10.56 2.25
C GLY A 150 2.96 -11.12 1.02
N ASP A 151 3.35 -12.29 0.56
CA ASP A 151 2.94 -12.90 -0.70
C ASP A 151 1.89 -14.00 -0.56
N LYS A 152 1.65 -14.50 0.67
CA LYS A 152 0.61 -15.47 0.97
C LYS A 152 -0.62 -14.74 1.50
N LEU A 153 -1.63 -14.60 0.67
CA LEU A 153 -2.79 -13.75 0.92
C LEU A 153 -4.03 -14.60 1.22
N THR A 154 -4.68 -14.31 2.33
CA THR A 154 -5.99 -14.88 2.68
C THR A 154 -6.97 -13.71 2.82
N PRO A 155 -7.98 -13.58 1.94
CA PRO A 155 -9.03 -12.58 2.09
C PRO A 155 -9.73 -12.70 3.44
N ILE A 156 -10.01 -11.56 4.07
CA ILE A 156 -10.68 -11.50 5.37
C ILE A 156 -11.89 -10.56 5.31
N ASP A 157 -12.87 -10.85 6.16
CA ASP A 157 -13.99 -9.94 6.40
C ASP A 157 -13.57 -8.88 7.42
N LEU A 158 -13.30 -7.67 6.94
CA LEU A 158 -12.88 -6.53 7.75
C LEU A 158 -13.85 -5.36 7.53
N ASP A 159 -14.67 -5.06 8.51
CA ASP A 159 -15.60 -3.93 8.43
C ASP A 159 -14.94 -2.65 8.99
N LEU A 160 -14.59 -1.75 8.08
CA LEU A 160 -14.15 -0.39 8.37
C LEU A 160 -15.15 0.67 7.89
N LYS A 161 -16.31 0.25 7.38
CA LYS A 161 -17.32 1.18 6.84
C LYS A 161 -17.65 2.29 7.82
N GLY A 162 -17.61 3.53 7.34
CA GLY A 162 -17.87 4.71 8.17
C GLY A 162 -16.70 5.14 9.06
N THR A 163 -15.60 4.39 9.11
CA THR A 163 -14.37 4.85 9.77
C THR A 163 -13.70 5.92 8.91
N ARG A 164 -13.36 7.05 9.51
CA ARG A 164 -12.55 8.09 8.84
C ARG A 164 -11.08 7.76 9.00
N ILE A 165 -10.33 7.91 7.92
CA ILE A 165 -8.87 7.75 7.87
C ILE A 165 -8.21 9.08 7.53
N LEU A 166 -7.18 9.46 8.29
CA LEU A 166 -6.26 10.54 7.94
C LEU A 166 -4.87 9.95 7.75
N MET A 167 -4.25 10.22 6.60
CA MET A 167 -2.91 9.74 6.24
C MET A 167 -1.96 10.93 6.11
N ILE A 168 -0.86 10.88 6.82
CA ILE A 168 0.18 11.92 6.84
C ILE A 168 1.53 11.27 6.50
N LYS A 169 2.24 11.84 5.51
CA LYS A 169 3.57 11.41 5.13
C LYS A 169 4.55 12.58 5.27
N PRO A 170 5.55 12.51 6.16
CA PRO A 170 6.61 13.51 6.21
C PRO A 170 7.45 13.48 4.92
N GLU A 171 8.21 14.54 4.69
CA GLU A 171 9.12 14.61 3.55
C GLU A 171 10.17 13.51 3.59
N GLU A 172 10.59 13.12 4.79
CA GLU A 172 11.55 12.02 5.01
C GLU A 172 11.01 10.70 4.44
N GLY A 173 11.87 10.00 3.72
CA GLY A 173 11.64 8.62 3.27
C GLY A 173 12.38 7.63 4.17
N VAL A 174 11.85 6.44 4.30
CA VAL A 174 12.51 5.32 5.01
C VAL A 174 12.76 4.20 4.02
N SER A 175 14.00 3.73 3.92
CA SER A 175 14.28 2.56 3.11
C SER A 175 13.86 1.29 3.86
N THR A 176 13.34 0.30 3.12
CA THR A 176 13.00 -1.00 3.71
C THR A 176 14.20 -1.64 4.42
N ARG A 177 15.40 -1.49 3.85
CA ARG A 177 16.66 -1.98 4.45
C ARG A 177 16.90 -1.35 5.82
N GLU A 178 16.69 -0.05 5.95
CA GLU A 178 16.84 0.69 7.20
C GLU A 178 15.84 0.21 8.25
N ALA A 179 14.56 0.05 7.88
CA ALA A 179 13.52 -0.44 8.78
C ALA A 179 13.87 -1.84 9.34
N TYR A 180 14.43 -2.73 8.51
CA TYR A 180 14.89 -4.05 8.97
C TYR A 180 16.19 -4.04 9.80
N SER A 181 17.02 -3.00 9.72
CA SER A 181 18.37 -3.01 10.32
C SER A 181 18.38 -3.12 11.85
N GLY A 182 17.36 -2.60 12.52
CA GLY A 182 17.22 -2.62 13.99
C GLY A 182 16.12 -3.54 14.50
N ILE A 183 15.55 -4.42 13.65
CA ILE A 183 14.40 -5.24 14.03
C ILE A 183 14.78 -6.27 15.08
N THR A 184 13.98 -6.37 16.13
CA THR A 184 14.05 -7.45 17.12
C THR A 184 12.92 -8.44 16.82
N ILE A 185 13.30 -9.65 16.44
CA ILE A 185 12.34 -10.71 16.11
C ILE A 185 11.90 -11.37 17.41
N THR A 186 10.62 -11.28 17.75
CA THR A 186 10.05 -11.90 18.96
C THR A 186 9.51 -13.30 18.69
N GLY A 187 9.29 -13.66 17.43
CA GLY A 187 8.61 -14.90 17.04
C GLY A 187 7.08 -14.82 17.22
N GLU A 188 6.57 -13.69 17.69
CA GLU A 188 5.14 -13.48 17.89
C GLU A 188 4.51 -12.94 16.61
N GLY A 189 3.53 -13.66 16.06
CA GLY A 189 2.70 -13.19 14.96
C GLY A 189 1.51 -12.34 15.42
N LEU A 190 0.62 -12.03 14.49
CA LEU A 190 -0.67 -11.39 14.79
C LEU A 190 -1.65 -12.36 15.48
N GLY A 191 -1.38 -13.67 15.43
CA GLY A 191 -2.18 -14.70 16.06
C GLY A 191 -3.64 -14.68 15.59
N ASP A 192 -4.57 -14.80 16.54
CA ASP A 192 -6.02 -14.80 16.24
C ASP A 192 -6.57 -13.47 15.72
N LEU A 193 -5.70 -12.49 15.54
CA LEU A 193 -6.08 -11.16 15.01
C LEU A 193 -6.50 -11.22 13.52
N GLY A 194 -6.22 -12.31 12.80
CA GLY A 194 -6.73 -12.56 11.45
C GLY A 194 -8.19 -13.06 11.40
N LYS A 195 -8.89 -13.19 12.55
CA LYS A 195 -10.25 -13.73 12.62
C LYS A 195 -11.34 -12.63 12.67
N PRO A 196 -12.61 -12.95 12.31
CA PRO A 196 -13.72 -12.00 12.40
C PRO A 196 -13.84 -11.36 13.80
N GLY A 197 -14.12 -10.07 13.87
CA GLY A 197 -14.22 -9.31 15.13
C GLY A 197 -12.95 -8.57 15.56
N ILE A 198 -11.99 -8.49 14.68
CA ILE A 198 -10.65 -7.87 14.83
C ILE A 198 -10.68 -6.46 15.41
N LEU A 199 -11.62 -5.61 15.00
CA LEU A 199 -11.66 -4.20 15.36
C LEU A 199 -11.84 -3.93 16.87
N GLY A 200 -12.31 -4.91 17.65
CA GLY A 200 -12.40 -4.82 19.10
C GLY A 200 -11.05 -4.81 19.84
N ASN A 201 -9.94 -5.12 19.18
CA ASN A 201 -8.61 -5.27 19.75
C ASN A 201 -7.50 -4.52 18.98
N LEU A 202 -7.83 -3.42 18.31
CA LEU A 202 -6.87 -2.67 17.47
C LEU A 202 -5.56 -2.29 18.19
N ASN A 203 -5.59 -2.07 19.49
CA ASN A 203 -4.39 -1.76 20.29
C ASN A 203 -3.32 -2.87 20.25
N LYS A 204 -3.66 -4.09 19.81
CA LYS A 204 -2.71 -5.19 19.64
C LYS A 204 -2.03 -5.19 18.26
N PHE A 205 -2.56 -4.42 17.31
CA PHE A 205 -2.00 -4.28 15.97
C PHE A 205 -0.87 -3.25 15.96
N THR A 206 0.31 -3.65 16.37
CA THR A 206 1.50 -2.81 16.33
C THR A 206 2.32 -3.10 15.08
N ASN A 207 3.08 -2.13 14.61
CA ASN A 207 4.03 -2.30 13.52
C ASN A 207 5.45 -2.42 14.13
N ASP A 208 6.10 -3.57 13.97
CA ASP A 208 7.41 -3.83 14.57
C ASP A 208 8.50 -2.88 14.05
N PHE A 209 8.38 -2.36 12.82
CA PHE A 209 9.31 -1.38 12.29
C PHE A 209 9.30 -0.05 13.04
N GLU A 210 8.21 0.31 13.73
CA GLU A 210 8.14 1.55 14.50
C GLU A 210 9.24 1.63 15.57
N LYS A 211 9.64 0.49 16.15
CA LYS A 211 10.71 0.42 17.15
C LYS A 211 12.07 0.84 16.60
N THR A 212 12.31 0.59 15.31
CA THR A 212 13.55 0.97 14.62
C THR A 212 13.43 2.36 14.01
N VAL A 213 12.31 2.63 13.34
CA VAL A 213 12.14 3.83 12.51
C VAL A 213 11.96 5.08 13.36
N PHE A 214 11.16 5.04 14.42
CA PHE A 214 10.87 6.25 15.21
C PHE A 214 12.09 6.87 15.90
N PRO A 215 13.03 6.10 16.45
CA PRO A 215 14.28 6.68 16.98
C PRO A 215 15.16 7.33 15.90
N LEU A 216 15.16 6.79 14.67
CA LEU A 216 15.95 7.31 13.55
C LEU A 216 15.27 8.50 12.87
N HIS A 217 13.94 8.51 12.84
CA HIS A 217 13.08 9.52 12.21
C HIS A 217 12.01 10.01 13.20
N PRO A 218 12.36 10.85 14.18
CA PRO A 218 11.44 11.24 15.27
C PRO A 218 10.13 11.87 14.79
N ILE A 219 10.15 12.58 13.66
CA ILE A 219 8.94 13.22 13.11
C ILE A 219 7.84 12.19 12.81
N ILE A 220 8.21 10.96 12.39
CA ILE A 220 7.22 9.91 12.09
C ILE A 220 6.50 9.47 13.38
N GLY A 221 7.27 9.30 14.46
CA GLY A 221 6.70 8.99 15.78
C GLY A 221 5.85 10.13 16.34
N GLU A 222 6.26 11.38 16.10
CA GLU A 222 5.50 12.56 16.50
C GLU A 222 4.16 12.63 15.76
N ILE A 223 4.13 12.40 14.45
CA ILE A 223 2.89 12.36 13.67
C ILE A 223 1.93 11.32 14.26
N LYS A 224 2.41 10.11 14.60
CA LYS A 224 1.57 9.09 15.24
C LYS A 224 0.98 9.59 16.55
N LYS A 225 1.81 10.20 17.41
CA LYS A 225 1.34 10.78 18.67
C LYS A 225 0.30 11.86 18.44
N ARG A 226 0.53 12.76 17.49
CA ARG A 226 -0.39 13.86 17.16
C ARG A 226 -1.74 13.36 16.64
N LEU A 227 -1.76 12.28 15.85
CA LEU A 227 -2.99 11.62 15.42
C LEU A 227 -3.80 11.09 16.62
N LEU A 228 -3.12 10.43 17.58
CA LEU A 228 -3.76 9.93 18.80
C LEU A 228 -4.28 11.08 19.67
N ASP A 229 -3.51 12.16 19.88
CA ASP A 229 -3.88 13.34 20.63
C ASP A 229 -5.08 14.08 19.99
N ALA A 230 -5.19 13.99 18.66
CA ALA A 230 -6.35 14.51 17.91
C ALA A 230 -7.61 13.63 18.06
N GLY A 231 -7.50 12.45 18.65
CA GLY A 231 -8.62 11.56 18.94
C GLY A 231 -8.74 10.36 18.02
N ALA A 232 -7.66 9.98 17.31
CA ALA A 232 -7.62 8.70 16.64
C ALA A 232 -7.75 7.58 17.67
N TYR A 233 -8.66 6.65 17.43
CA TYR A 233 -8.77 5.44 18.27
C TYR A 233 -7.74 4.37 17.91
N TYR A 234 -7.07 4.54 16.76
CA TYR A 234 -5.93 3.76 16.33
C TYR A 234 -5.03 4.61 15.43
N ALA A 235 -3.72 4.51 15.57
CA ALA A 235 -2.76 5.10 14.65
C ALA A 235 -1.53 4.20 14.51
N SER A 236 -1.00 4.08 13.30
CA SER A 236 0.17 3.25 13.00
C SER A 236 0.92 3.76 11.77
N MET A 237 2.20 3.42 11.69
CA MET A 237 2.97 3.56 10.47
C MET A 237 2.61 2.45 9.49
N SER A 238 2.49 2.76 8.20
CA SER A 238 2.22 1.78 7.15
C SER A 238 3.53 1.17 6.61
N GLY A 239 3.61 -0.15 6.59
CA GLY A 239 4.78 -0.86 6.09
C GLY A 239 6.06 -0.44 6.81
N SER A 240 7.13 -0.22 6.04
CA SER A 240 8.41 0.33 6.54
C SER A 240 8.41 1.85 6.72
N GLY A 241 7.29 2.51 6.48
CA GLY A 241 7.16 3.97 6.55
C GLY A 241 7.41 4.64 5.19
N SER A 242 7.37 5.96 5.17
CA SER A 242 7.23 6.89 6.29
C SER A 242 5.78 7.31 6.59
N THR A 243 4.77 6.86 5.83
CA THR A 243 3.37 7.26 6.05
C THR A 243 2.86 6.73 7.37
N VAL A 244 2.21 7.62 8.14
CA VAL A 244 1.44 7.29 9.34
C VAL A 244 -0.03 7.56 9.07
N PHE A 245 -0.89 6.69 9.54
CA PHE A 245 -2.33 6.86 9.42
C PHE A 245 -3.02 6.75 10.78
N GLY A 246 -4.16 7.42 10.89
CA GLY A 246 -5.03 7.34 12.06
C GLY A 246 -6.47 7.05 11.68
N PHE A 247 -7.16 6.23 12.48
CA PHE A 247 -8.58 5.93 12.35
C PHE A 247 -9.38 6.74 13.35
N PHE A 248 -10.43 7.38 12.87
CA PHE A 248 -11.32 8.22 13.66
C PHE A 248 -12.77 7.76 13.51
N LYS A 249 -13.57 7.95 14.56
CA LYS A 249 -15.01 7.83 14.43
C LYS A 249 -15.52 8.98 13.55
N ASN A 250 -16.32 8.66 12.57
CA ASN A 250 -16.95 9.68 11.75
C ASN A 250 -18.07 10.37 12.55
N ASN A 251 -17.73 11.48 13.21
CA ASN A 251 -18.66 12.30 13.96
C ASN A 251 -18.42 13.78 13.62
N PRO A 252 -19.09 14.31 12.58
CA PRO A 252 -18.80 15.62 11.99
C PRO A 252 -19.07 16.81 12.93
N GLU A 253 -19.78 16.63 14.03
CA GLU A 253 -20.14 17.72 14.98
C GLU A 253 -19.33 17.69 16.28
N GLY A 254 -18.32 16.83 16.39
CA GLY A 254 -17.56 16.60 17.61
C GLY A 254 -16.28 17.43 17.74
N SER A 255 -15.74 17.47 18.98
CA SER A 255 -14.42 18.09 19.27
C SER A 255 -13.27 17.51 18.45
N THR A 256 -13.43 16.31 17.91
CA THR A 256 -12.47 15.65 17.04
C THR A 256 -12.24 16.43 15.75
N ASP A 257 -13.28 16.98 15.11
CA ASP A 257 -13.12 17.73 13.86
C ASP A 257 -12.34 19.04 14.03
N ALA A 258 -12.51 19.72 15.14
CA ALA A 258 -11.70 20.92 15.45
C ALA A 258 -10.22 20.55 15.61
N LYS A 259 -9.91 19.46 16.33
CA LYS A 259 -8.54 18.96 16.48
C LYS A 259 -7.93 18.48 15.17
N LEU A 260 -8.72 17.78 14.33
CA LEU A 260 -8.27 17.35 13.00
C LEU A 260 -7.97 18.52 12.07
N ARG A 261 -8.74 19.63 12.18
CA ARG A 261 -8.45 20.84 11.40
C ARG A 261 -7.10 21.42 11.79
N VAL A 262 -6.84 21.59 13.08
CA VAL A 262 -5.54 22.07 13.58
C VAL A 262 -4.40 21.15 13.13
N LEU A 263 -4.59 19.85 13.26
CA LEU A 263 -3.59 18.86 12.82
C LEU A 263 -3.30 18.95 11.32
N LYS A 264 -4.34 19.10 10.49
CA LYS A 264 -4.18 19.24 9.05
C LYS A 264 -3.51 20.56 8.65
N GLU A 265 -3.74 21.63 9.39
CA GLU A 265 -3.04 22.91 9.18
C GLU A 265 -1.56 22.78 9.56
N GLU A 266 -1.24 22.12 10.67
CA GLU A 266 0.14 21.88 11.13
C GLU A 266 0.95 21.04 10.13
N PHE A 267 0.35 20.02 9.53
CA PHE A 267 0.98 19.11 8.57
C PHE A 267 0.47 19.31 7.13
N ALA A 268 0.05 20.51 6.75
CA ALA A 268 -0.67 20.75 5.49
C ALA A 268 0.01 20.19 4.24
N SER A 269 1.34 20.33 4.13
CA SER A 269 2.13 19.80 2.99
C SER A 269 2.35 18.28 3.05
N MET A 270 2.03 17.63 4.16
CA MET A 270 2.27 16.22 4.42
C MET A 270 0.99 15.37 4.39
N VAL A 271 -0.20 16.01 4.41
CA VAL A 271 -1.48 15.29 4.33
C VAL A 271 -1.64 14.67 2.95
N LEU A 272 -1.76 13.35 2.91
CA LEU A 272 -1.99 12.59 1.68
C LEU A 272 -3.47 12.34 1.43
N LEU A 273 -4.21 12.04 2.49
CA LEU A 273 -5.62 11.64 2.41
C LEU A 273 -6.35 11.97 3.71
N ASP A 274 -7.58 12.44 3.58
CA ASP A 274 -8.59 12.52 4.62
C ASP A 274 -9.90 12.03 4.02
N ASP A 275 -10.28 10.79 4.31
CA ASP A 275 -11.38 10.09 3.66
C ASP A 275 -12.15 9.21 4.66
N THR A 276 -13.27 8.66 4.23
CA THR A 276 -14.08 7.73 5.02
C THR A 276 -14.26 6.42 4.25
N PHE A 277 -14.00 5.30 4.90
CA PHE A 277 -14.18 4.00 4.27
C PHE A 277 -15.64 3.76 3.87
N GLY A 278 -15.82 3.43 2.59
CA GLY A 278 -17.05 2.90 2.02
C GLY A 278 -17.12 1.38 2.08
N GLU A 279 -17.90 0.80 1.17
CA GLU A 279 -17.89 -0.64 0.93
C GLU A 279 -16.67 -1.05 0.10
N TRP A 280 -16.16 -2.26 0.32
CA TRP A 280 -15.05 -2.78 -0.47
C TRP A 280 -15.50 -2.99 -1.92
N LYS A 281 -14.69 -2.51 -2.86
CA LYS A 281 -14.93 -2.74 -4.29
C LYS A 281 -14.40 -4.14 -4.62
N ALA A 282 -15.27 -5.04 -5.00
CA ALA A 282 -14.93 -6.42 -5.39
C ALA A 282 -14.34 -6.49 -6.81
#